data_a0b5e08e9a1bf5b6964f4445f9b06e8d
#
_entry.id   a0b5e08e9a1bf5b6964f4445f9b06e8d
#
_cell.length_a   1.000
_cell.length_b   1.000
_cell.length_c   1.000
_cell.angle_alpha   90.00
_cell.angle_beta   90.00
_cell.angle_gamma   90.00
#
_symmetry.space_group_name_H-M   'P 1'
#
loop_
_entity.id
_entity.type
_entity.pdbx_description
1 polymer ?
#
loop_
_entity_poly.entity_id
_entity_poly.type
_entity_poly.pdbx_seq_one_letter_code
_entity_poly.pdbx_strand_id
1 'polypeptide(L)'
;MATQSPGVDVEPAVRDADRTRLEILTVATHEFADKGYAGARVDEIAAKTRTTKRMIYYYFGGKEKLYIAVLERAYAGIRTLEQQLDVEHLSPAEAIQQLAALTFDHHEAHPDFIRLVSIENIHRAQHIARSEILSGLADPALDVLARILERGSAEGLFREDVDPIDVHMMISAFCVFRTANRYTFKAIFKRDMLDPDRRDHYRQMLGDLVLEYLSAK
;
A
#
# COMPACT_ATOMS: atom_id res chain seq x y z
N MET A 1 -39.06 -28.54 -6.70
CA MET A 1 -38.15 -28.96 -5.64
C MET A 1 -36.88 -28.10 -5.80
N ALA A 2 -36.76 -27.11 -4.96
CA ALA A 2 -35.60 -26.21 -4.98
C ALA A 2 -34.56 -26.73 -3.96
N THR A 3 -33.42 -27.16 -4.43
CA THR A 3 -32.26 -27.56 -3.61
C THR A 3 -31.58 -26.32 -3.10
N GLN A 4 -31.74 -26.02 -1.81
CA GLN A 4 -30.90 -25.02 -1.08
C GLN A 4 -29.49 -25.59 -0.92
N SER A 5 -28.51 -24.84 -1.40
CA SER A 5 -27.11 -25.09 -1.07
C SER A 5 -26.87 -24.77 0.41
N PRO A 6 -26.14 -25.60 1.17
CA PRO A 6 -25.83 -25.32 2.56
C PRO A 6 -24.81 -24.16 2.62
N GLY A 7 -25.21 -23.07 3.28
CA GLY A 7 -24.28 -22.03 3.69
C GLY A 7 -23.25 -22.62 4.65
N VAL A 8 -21.96 -22.41 4.37
CA VAL A 8 -20.87 -22.81 5.27
C VAL A 8 -20.94 -21.90 6.49
N ASP A 9 -21.53 -22.38 7.57
CA ASP A 9 -21.45 -21.75 8.89
C ASP A 9 -20.00 -21.87 9.41
N VAL A 10 -19.23 -20.79 9.23
CA VAL A 10 -17.90 -20.68 9.86
C VAL A 10 -18.12 -20.60 11.37
N GLU A 11 -17.57 -21.55 12.12
CA GLU A 11 -17.74 -21.65 13.57
C GLU A 11 -17.40 -20.33 14.29
N PRO A 12 -18.15 -19.95 15.35
CA PRO A 12 -17.93 -18.70 16.10
C PRO A 12 -16.50 -18.52 16.63
N ALA A 13 -15.84 -19.62 16.99
CA ALA A 13 -14.47 -19.63 17.49
C ALA A 13 -13.42 -19.19 16.44
N VAL A 14 -13.63 -19.52 15.16
CA VAL A 14 -12.74 -19.10 14.06
C VAL A 14 -12.90 -17.61 13.81
N ARG A 15 -14.13 -17.10 13.82
CA ARG A 15 -14.41 -15.65 13.67
C ARG A 15 -13.78 -14.82 14.78
N ASP A 16 -13.78 -15.32 16.02
CA ASP A 16 -13.15 -14.65 17.17
C ASP A 16 -11.61 -14.66 17.07
N ALA A 17 -11.01 -15.74 16.57
CA ALA A 17 -9.58 -15.84 16.33
C ALA A 17 -9.10 -14.85 15.24
N ASP A 18 -9.84 -14.80 14.12
CA ASP A 18 -9.52 -13.87 13.02
C ASP A 18 -9.68 -12.40 13.44
N ARG A 19 -10.72 -12.10 14.21
CA ARG A 19 -10.92 -10.76 14.78
C ARG A 19 -9.78 -10.37 15.70
N THR A 20 -9.37 -11.27 16.59
CA THR A 20 -8.23 -11.04 17.50
C THR A 20 -6.94 -10.84 16.74
N ARG A 21 -6.68 -11.65 15.71
CA ARG A 21 -5.50 -11.52 14.85
C ARG A 21 -5.48 -10.17 14.14
N LEU A 22 -6.62 -9.72 13.62
CA LEU A 22 -6.76 -8.43 12.94
C LEU A 22 -6.55 -7.25 13.90
N GLU A 23 -7.09 -7.32 15.13
CA GLU A 23 -6.87 -6.32 16.18
C GLU A 23 -5.39 -6.20 16.53
N ILE A 24 -4.70 -7.33 16.73
CA ILE A 24 -3.25 -7.33 16.99
C ILE A 24 -2.49 -6.67 15.84
N LEU A 25 -2.77 -7.03 14.59
CA LEU A 25 -2.12 -6.45 13.42
C LEU A 25 -2.34 -4.94 13.33
N THR A 26 -3.54 -4.47 13.62
CA THR A 26 -3.88 -3.04 13.56
C THR A 26 -3.07 -2.25 14.60
N VAL A 27 -3.05 -2.71 15.84
CA VAL A 27 -2.27 -2.06 16.92
C VAL A 27 -0.77 -2.17 16.65
N ALA A 28 -0.30 -3.32 16.18
CA ALA A 28 1.11 -3.54 15.83
C ALA A 28 1.57 -2.63 14.69
N THR A 29 0.71 -2.38 13.69
CA THR A 29 1.01 -1.44 12.59
C THR A 29 1.36 -0.05 13.13
N HIS A 30 0.51 0.50 13.99
CA HIS A 30 0.77 1.81 14.62
C HIS A 30 2.03 1.81 15.50
N GLU A 31 2.21 0.77 16.32
CA GLU A 31 3.35 0.67 17.21
C GLU A 31 4.69 0.59 16.44
N PHE A 32 4.73 -0.23 15.38
CA PHE A 32 5.93 -0.33 14.53
C PHE A 32 6.15 0.91 13.67
N ALA A 33 5.10 1.53 13.16
CA ALA A 33 5.22 2.75 12.37
C ALA A 33 5.72 3.93 13.22
N ASP A 34 5.36 3.99 14.52
CA ASP A 34 5.76 5.05 15.43
C ASP A 34 7.18 4.85 15.99
N LYS A 35 7.52 3.63 16.42
CA LYS A 35 8.75 3.33 17.17
C LYS A 35 9.82 2.56 16.38
N GLY A 36 9.52 2.17 15.17
CA GLY A 36 10.36 1.26 14.38
C GLY A 36 10.39 -0.16 14.94
N TYR A 37 11.03 -1.07 14.19
CA TYR A 37 11.17 -2.46 14.64
C TYR A 37 11.91 -2.57 15.98
N ALA A 38 13.03 -1.87 16.15
CA ALA A 38 13.84 -1.97 17.37
C ALA A 38 13.11 -1.42 18.60
N GLY A 39 12.43 -0.26 18.48
CA GLY A 39 11.79 0.44 19.57
C GLY A 39 10.45 -0.12 20.01
N ALA A 40 9.70 -0.76 19.11
CA ALA A 40 8.38 -1.32 19.42
C ALA A 40 8.51 -2.53 20.39
N ARG A 41 7.54 -2.68 21.28
CA ARG A 41 7.52 -3.74 22.31
C ARG A 41 6.24 -4.56 22.23
N VAL A 42 6.38 -5.90 22.20
CA VAL A 42 5.22 -6.82 22.15
C VAL A 42 4.33 -6.67 23.40
N ASP A 43 4.92 -6.32 24.54
CA ASP A 43 4.18 -6.06 25.78
C ASP A 43 3.24 -4.84 25.63
N GLU A 44 3.70 -3.79 24.96
CA GLU A 44 2.90 -2.58 24.72
C GLU A 44 1.80 -2.84 23.69
N ILE A 45 2.07 -3.64 22.65
CA ILE A 45 1.04 -4.09 21.71
C ILE A 45 -0.04 -4.90 22.44
N ALA A 46 0.36 -5.85 23.30
CA ALA A 46 -0.58 -6.65 24.10
C ALA A 46 -1.42 -5.78 25.03
N ALA A 47 -0.83 -4.78 25.68
CA ALA A 47 -1.54 -3.86 26.56
C ALA A 47 -2.59 -2.98 25.86
N LYS A 48 -2.39 -2.70 24.56
CA LYS A 48 -3.31 -1.91 23.72
C LYS A 48 -4.37 -2.76 23.01
N THR A 49 -4.28 -4.08 23.10
CA THR A 49 -5.23 -5.04 22.53
C THR A 49 -5.96 -5.80 23.65
N ARG A 50 -7.05 -6.47 23.34
CA ARG A 50 -7.77 -7.33 24.29
C ARG A 50 -7.13 -8.73 24.41
N THR A 51 -5.78 -8.80 24.31
CA THR A 51 -5.06 -10.07 24.29
C THR A 51 -3.85 -10.06 25.23
N THR A 52 -3.15 -11.17 25.31
CA THR A 52 -1.94 -11.33 26.10
C THR A 52 -0.71 -11.48 25.21
N LYS A 53 0.47 -11.17 25.74
CA LYS A 53 1.75 -11.44 25.07
C LYS A 53 1.84 -12.89 24.57
N ARG A 54 1.39 -13.87 25.40
CA ARG A 54 1.38 -15.29 25.05
C ARG A 54 0.54 -15.55 23.79
N MET A 55 -0.62 -14.89 23.67
CA MET A 55 -1.49 -15.03 22.48
C MET A 55 -0.85 -14.40 21.23
N ILE A 56 -0.15 -13.28 21.36
CA ILE A 56 0.59 -12.70 20.24
C ILE A 56 1.65 -13.68 19.72
N TYR A 57 2.40 -14.32 20.63
CA TYR A 57 3.38 -15.34 20.23
C TYR A 57 2.71 -16.58 19.62
N TYR A 58 1.53 -16.95 20.11
CA TYR A 58 0.77 -18.06 19.55
C TYR A 58 0.34 -17.79 18.10
N TYR A 59 -0.19 -16.57 17.82
CA TYR A 59 -0.68 -16.20 16.48
C TYR A 59 0.44 -15.92 15.48
N PHE A 60 1.55 -15.36 15.92
CA PHE A 60 2.59 -14.84 15.02
C PHE A 60 3.96 -15.47 15.24
N GLY A 61 4.18 -16.23 16.31
CA GLY A 61 5.45 -16.88 16.59
C GLY A 61 6.53 -15.95 17.15
N GLY A 62 6.33 -14.62 17.18
CA GLY A 62 7.27 -13.67 17.75
C GLY A 62 7.23 -12.28 17.09
N LYS A 63 8.05 -11.36 17.62
CA LYS A 63 8.07 -9.96 17.18
C LYS A 63 8.42 -9.81 15.71
N GLU A 64 9.40 -10.56 15.22
CA GLU A 64 9.85 -10.48 13.83
C GLU A 64 8.75 -10.93 12.86
N LYS A 65 8.14 -12.08 13.12
CA LYS A 65 7.04 -12.58 12.28
C LYS A 65 5.80 -11.69 12.36
N LEU A 66 5.52 -11.09 13.52
CA LEU A 66 4.47 -10.08 13.65
C LEU A 66 4.78 -8.85 12.79
N TYR A 67 6.03 -8.38 12.79
CA TYR A 67 6.44 -7.24 11.99
C TYR A 67 6.34 -7.54 10.48
N ILE A 68 6.79 -8.71 10.05
CA ILE A 68 6.64 -9.17 8.66
C ILE A 68 5.15 -9.23 8.28
N ALA A 69 4.29 -9.79 9.12
CA ALA A 69 2.84 -9.84 8.87
C ALA A 69 2.20 -8.44 8.77
N VAL A 70 2.73 -7.46 9.52
CA VAL A 70 2.33 -6.05 9.40
C VAL A 70 2.73 -5.48 8.04
N LEU A 71 3.96 -5.73 7.59
CA LEU A 71 4.43 -5.30 6.27
C LEU A 71 3.60 -5.95 5.15
N GLU A 72 3.39 -7.26 5.22
CA GLU A 72 2.57 -8.00 4.25
C GLU A 72 1.17 -7.42 4.12
N ARG A 73 0.50 -7.16 5.26
CA ARG A 73 -0.83 -6.56 5.27
C ARG A 73 -0.83 -5.14 4.68
N ALA A 74 0.19 -4.34 5.01
CA ALA A 74 0.29 -2.97 4.55
C ALA A 74 0.46 -2.90 3.02
N TYR A 75 1.30 -3.75 2.44
CA TYR A 75 1.47 -3.86 1.00
C TYR A 75 0.25 -4.49 0.30
N ALA A 76 -0.36 -5.54 0.89
CA ALA A 76 -1.56 -6.17 0.33
C ALA A 76 -2.72 -5.17 0.18
N GLY A 77 -2.82 -4.17 1.06
CA GLY A 77 -3.86 -3.15 1.00
C GLY A 77 -3.85 -2.37 -0.31
N ILE A 78 -2.71 -1.84 -0.73
CA ILE A 78 -2.60 -1.09 -1.98
C ILE A 78 -2.74 -2.02 -3.20
N ARG A 79 -2.15 -3.24 -3.17
CA ARG A 79 -2.24 -4.21 -4.27
C ARG A 79 -3.68 -4.64 -4.56
N THR A 80 -4.48 -4.86 -3.51
CA THR A 80 -5.91 -5.17 -3.67
C THR A 80 -6.65 -4.04 -4.37
N LEU A 81 -6.39 -2.79 -4.03
CA LEU A 81 -7.03 -1.64 -4.67
C LEU A 81 -6.64 -1.50 -6.13
N GLU A 82 -5.36 -1.68 -6.46
CA GLU A 82 -4.86 -1.63 -7.83
C GLU A 82 -5.48 -2.72 -8.71
N GLN A 83 -5.63 -3.94 -8.18
CA GLN A 83 -6.27 -5.05 -8.89
C GLN A 83 -7.77 -4.86 -9.12
N GLN A 84 -8.44 -4.09 -8.26
CA GLN A 84 -9.88 -3.79 -8.39
C GLN A 84 -10.17 -2.66 -9.39
N LEU A 85 -9.12 -1.99 -9.90
CA LEU A 85 -9.29 -0.95 -10.90
C LEU A 85 -9.82 -1.55 -12.20
N ASP A 86 -10.99 -1.08 -12.63
CA ASP A 86 -11.61 -1.51 -13.90
C ASP A 86 -10.92 -0.81 -15.08
N VAL A 87 -9.79 -1.37 -15.50
CA VAL A 87 -9.00 -0.79 -16.60
C VAL A 87 -9.59 -1.08 -17.98
N GLU A 88 -10.47 -2.07 -18.11
CA GLU A 88 -11.01 -2.50 -19.40
C GLU A 88 -12.03 -1.51 -19.98
N HIS A 89 -12.81 -0.85 -19.10
CA HIS A 89 -13.86 0.09 -19.51
C HIS A 89 -13.39 1.56 -19.58
N LEU A 90 -12.13 1.83 -19.23
CA LEU A 90 -11.52 3.15 -19.26
C LEU A 90 -10.64 3.30 -20.52
N SER A 91 -10.54 4.50 -21.06
CA SER A 91 -9.46 4.81 -21.99
C SER A 91 -8.10 4.68 -21.30
N PRO A 92 -7.00 4.39 -22.02
CA PRO A 92 -5.68 4.29 -21.43
C PRO A 92 -5.28 5.51 -20.58
N ALA A 93 -5.63 6.72 -21.04
CA ALA A 93 -5.35 7.95 -20.31
C ALA A 93 -6.14 8.04 -18.99
N GLU A 94 -7.43 7.72 -19.01
CA GLU A 94 -8.27 7.68 -17.81
C GLU A 94 -7.80 6.62 -16.83
N ALA A 95 -7.38 5.43 -17.32
CA ALA A 95 -6.88 4.36 -16.49
C ALA A 95 -5.59 4.77 -15.74
N ILE A 96 -4.66 5.45 -16.42
CA ILE A 96 -3.43 6.00 -15.79
C ILE A 96 -3.80 7.06 -14.74
N GLN A 97 -4.70 7.97 -15.06
CA GLN A 97 -5.12 9.00 -14.09
C GLN A 97 -5.78 8.39 -12.86
N GLN A 98 -6.64 7.38 -13.05
CA GLN A 98 -7.27 6.69 -11.92
C GLN A 98 -6.28 5.91 -11.08
N LEU A 99 -5.31 5.22 -11.69
CA LEU A 99 -4.27 4.49 -10.96
C LEU A 99 -3.38 5.44 -10.14
N ALA A 100 -2.97 6.56 -10.75
CA ALA A 100 -2.21 7.60 -10.05
C ALA A 100 -3.00 8.20 -8.88
N ALA A 101 -4.28 8.49 -9.11
CA ALA A 101 -5.18 9.01 -8.10
C ALA A 101 -5.42 8.02 -6.95
N LEU A 102 -5.63 6.75 -7.24
CA LEU A 102 -5.80 5.67 -6.27
C LEU A 102 -4.55 5.54 -5.38
N THR A 103 -3.37 5.53 -5.98
CA THR A 103 -2.11 5.48 -5.25
C THR A 103 -1.92 6.70 -4.35
N PHE A 104 -2.22 7.90 -4.87
CA PHE A 104 -2.18 9.15 -4.13
C PHE A 104 -3.11 9.11 -2.90
N ASP A 105 -4.37 8.73 -3.10
CA ASP A 105 -5.39 8.66 -2.06
C ASP A 105 -5.02 7.62 -0.99
N HIS A 106 -4.54 6.44 -1.41
CA HIS A 106 -4.10 5.39 -0.49
C HIS A 106 -2.92 5.85 0.39
N HIS A 107 -1.90 6.46 -0.20
CA HIS A 107 -0.71 6.87 0.56
C HIS A 107 -1.03 7.97 1.57
N GLU A 108 -1.95 8.86 1.23
CA GLU A 108 -2.42 9.90 2.15
C GLU A 108 -3.26 9.34 3.29
N ALA A 109 -4.13 8.37 3.00
CA ALA A 109 -4.99 7.73 3.99
C ALA A 109 -4.23 6.77 4.92
N HIS A 110 -3.05 6.26 4.50
CA HIS A 110 -2.27 5.27 5.24
C HIS A 110 -0.84 5.76 5.58
N PRO A 111 -0.69 6.80 6.42
CA PRO A 111 0.63 7.36 6.75
C PRO A 111 1.54 6.34 7.45
N ASP A 112 0.99 5.37 8.16
CA ASP A 112 1.76 4.31 8.80
C ASP A 112 2.42 3.37 7.79
N PHE A 113 1.76 3.11 6.64
CA PHE A 113 2.38 2.39 5.53
C PHE A 113 3.65 3.09 5.06
N ILE A 114 3.58 4.40 4.82
CA ILE A 114 4.73 5.19 4.36
C ILE A 114 5.86 5.21 5.40
N ARG A 115 5.53 5.29 6.69
CA ARG A 115 6.51 5.20 7.78
C ARG A 115 7.21 3.85 7.81
N LEU A 116 6.45 2.75 7.68
CA LEU A 116 7.00 1.39 7.64
C LEU A 116 7.93 1.20 6.44
N VAL A 117 7.55 1.68 5.24
CA VAL A 117 8.40 1.66 4.04
C VAL A 117 9.69 2.45 4.29
N SER A 118 9.60 3.63 4.89
CA SER A 118 10.77 4.46 5.21
C SER A 118 11.71 3.77 6.21
N ILE A 119 11.16 3.11 7.23
CA ILE A 119 11.92 2.33 8.22
C ILE A 119 12.65 1.17 7.55
N GLU A 120 11.97 0.41 6.69
CA GLU A 120 12.60 -0.69 5.95
C GLU A 120 13.72 -0.18 5.02
N ASN A 121 13.55 0.96 4.35
CA ASN A 121 14.62 1.55 3.54
C ASN A 121 15.84 1.95 4.38
N ILE A 122 15.65 2.53 5.56
CA ILE A 122 16.76 2.83 6.49
C ILE A 122 17.50 1.53 6.88
N HIS A 123 16.77 0.45 7.05
CA HIS A 123 17.30 -0.87 7.43
C HIS A 123 17.57 -1.82 6.25
N ARG A 124 17.66 -1.28 5.03
CA ARG A 124 18.02 -2.01 3.78
C ARG A 124 17.06 -3.16 3.46
N ALA A 125 15.78 -2.97 3.76
CA ALA A 125 14.69 -3.93 3.50
C ALA A 125 14.92 -5.34 4.10
N GLN A 126 15.63 -5.42 5.22
CA GLN A 126 16.06 -6.70 5.80
C GLN A 126 14.91 -7.62 6.23
N HIS A 127 13.73 -7.08 6.53
CA HIS A 127 12.54 -7.88 6.88
C HIS A 127 11.68 -8.17 5.65
N ILE A 128 11.52 -7.21 4.74
CA ILE A 128 10.82 -7.41 3.46
C ILE A 128 11.48 -8.55 2.67
N ALA A 129 12.81 -8.58 2.61
CA ALA A 129 13.57 -9.61 1.89
C ALA A 129 13.37 -11.04 2.45
N ARG A 130 12.78 -11.19 3.64
CA ARG A 130 12.47 -12.49 4.26
C ARG A 130 11.04 -12.97 4.02
N SER A 131 10.20 -12.16 3.38
CA SER A 131 8.82 -12.51 3.08
C SER A 131 8.69 -12.99 1.64
N GLU A 132 8.35 -14.26 1.46
CA GLU A 132 8.01 -14.82 0.14
C GLU A 132 6.73 -14.19 -0.42
N ILE A 133 5.80 -13.80 0.45
CA ILE A 133 4.56 -13.13 0.06
C ILE A 133 4.87 -11.78 -0.58
N LEU A 134 5.73 -10.96 0.06
CA LEU A 134 6.08 -9.63 -0.45
C LEU A 134 6.85 -9.70 -1.76
N SER A 135 7.72 -10.69 -1.95
CA SER A 135 8.43 -10.89 -3.22
C SER A 135 7.50 -11.20 -4.39
N GLY A 136 6.36 -11.86 -4.13
CA GLY A 136 5.34 -12.17 -5.14
C GLY A 136 4.30 -11.06 -5.37
N LEU A 137 4.35 -9.95 -4.62
CA LEU A 137 3.38 -8.85 -4.77
C LEU A 137 3.75 -7.82 -5.86
N ALA A 138 4.95 -7.90 -6.41
CA ALA A 138 5.39 -6.96 -7.45
C ALA A 138 4.66 -7.21 -8.78
N ASP A 139 4.56 -8.47 -9.21
CA ASP A 139 4.02 -8.85 -10.51
C ASP A 139 2.59 -8.36 -10.73
N PRO A 140 1.63 -8.58 -9.82
CA PRO A 140 0.24 -8.15 -10.05
C PRO A 140 0.06 -6.63 -10.23
N ALA A 141 0.90 -5.81 -9.61
CA ALA A 141 0.83 -4.36 -9.76
C ALA A 141 1.37 -3.90 -11.11
N LEU A 142 2.48 -4.51 -11.54
CA LEU A 142 3.08 -4.23 -12.83
C LEU A 142 2.23 -4.75 -13.98
N ASP A 143 1.52 -5.87 -13.81
CA ASP A 143 0.58 -6.40 -14.81
C ASP A 143 -0.56 -5.42 -15.13
N VAL A 144 -1.10 -4.72 -14.15
CA VAL A 144 -2.14 -3.70 -14.38
C VAL A 144 -1.56 -2.55 -15.22
N LEU A 145 -0.39 -2.05 -14.85
CA LEU A 145 0.30 -1.00 -15.61
C LEU A 145 0.66 -1.46 -17.01
N ALA A 146 1.23 -2.65 -17.18
CA ALA A 146 1.61 -3.20 -18.48
C ALA A 146 0.42 -3.22 -19.45
N ARG A 147 -0.74 -3.73 -19.01
CA ARG A 147 -1.96 -3.76 -19.84
C ARG A 147 -2.43 -2.37 -20.25
N ILE A 148 -2.37 -1.38 -19.36
CA ILE A 148 -2.74 0.00 -19.70
C ILE A 148 -1.77 0.58 -20.73
N LEU A 149 -0.47 0.37 -20.54
CA LEU A 149 0.58 0.88 -21.43
C LEU A 149 0.52 0.22 -22.80
N GLU A 150 0.33 -1.10 -22.88
CA GLU A 150 0.16 -1.84 -24.14
C GLU A 150 -1.05 -1.32 -24.95
N ARG A 151 -2.19 -1.09 -24.29
CA ARG A 151 -3.37 -0.52 -24.94
C ARG A 151 -3.11 0.90 -25.44
N GLY A 152 -2.52 1.75 -24.60
CA GLY A 152 -2.23 3.13 -24.98
C GLY A 152 -1.23 3.24 -26.12
N SER A 153 -0.25 2.37 -26.18
CA SER A 153 0.70 2.25 -27.30
C SER A 153 0.01 1.76 -28.57
N ALA A 154 -0.82 0.71 -28.48
CA ALA A 154 -1.57 0.18 -29.62
C ALA A 154 -2.55 1.20 -30.23
N GLU A 155 -3.10 2.11 -29.41
CA GLU A 155 -3.96 3.22 -29.84
C GLU A 155 -3.16 4.45 -30.32
N GLY A 156 -1.82 4.43 -30.25
CA GLY A 156 -0.96 5.56 -30.63
C GLY A 156 -1.02 6.75 -29.65
N LEU A 157 -1.57 6.55 -28.46
CA LEU A 157 -1.67 7.57 -27.42
C LEU A 157 -0.38 7.67 -26.60
N PHE A 158 0.25 6.54 -26.35
CA PHE A 158 1.47 6.41 -25.55
C PHE A 158 2.66 6.00 -26.40
N ARG A 159 3.83 6.42 -26.00
CA ARG A 159 5.12 5.98 -26.58
C ARG A 159 5.32 4.46 -26.34
N GLU A 160 6.05 3.80 -27.25
CA GLU A 160 6.16 2.33 -27.29
C GLU A 160 7.18 1.74 -26.29
N ASP A 161 8.15 2.51 -25.84
CA ASP A 161 9.33 2.04 -25.09
C ASP A 161 9.23 2.33 -23.58
N VAL A 162 8.05 2.20 -22.99
CA VAL A 162 7.82 2.49 -21.57
C VAL A 162 7.86 1.23 -20.72
N ASP A 163 8.79 1.19 -19.77
CA ASP A 163 8.81 0.14 -18.75
C ASP A 163 7.75 0.42 -17.68
N PRO A 164 6.82 -0.53 -17.41
CA PRO A 164 5.83 -0.39 -16.34
C PRO A 164 6.42 -0.04 -14.97
N ILE A 165 7.64 -0.54 -14.66
CA ILE A 165 8.30 -0.26 -13.38
C ILE A 165 8.71 1.21 -13.25
N ASP A 166 9.09 1.86 -14.34
CA ASP A 166 9.44 3.29 -14.35
C ASP A 166 8.21 4.15 -14.04
N VAL A 167 7.05 3.82 -14.63
CA VAL A 167 5.80 4.50 -14.34
C VAL A 167 5.37 4.28 -12.89
N HIS A 168 5.47 3.03 -12.40
CA HIS A 168 5.20 2.73 -11.00
C HIS A 168 6.11 3.54 -10.06
N MET A 169 7.41 3.63 -10.38
CA MET A 169 8.38 4.42 -9.63
C MET A 169 7.99 5.90 -9.61
N MET A 170 7.62 6.49 -10.74
CA MET A 170 7.20 7.90 -10.83
C MET A 170 6.01 8.20 -9.93
N ILE A 171 4.95 7.38 -10.02
CA ILE A 171 3.74 7.53 -9.19
C ILE A 171 4.09 7.38 -7.72
N SER A 172 4.80 6.31 -7.37
CA SER A 172 5.18 6.02 -5.99
C SER A 172 6.11 7.08 -5.40
N ALA A 173 7.10 7.55 -6.18
CA ALA A 173 8.04 8.58 -5.74
C ALA A 173 7.31 9.88 -5.36
N PHE A 174 6.37 10.34 -6.18
CA PHE A 174 5.58 11.53 -5.89
C PHE A 174 4.76 11.36 -4.59
N CYS A 175 4.03 10.24 -4.47
CA CYS A 175 3.17 9.97 -3.33
C CYS A 175 3.98 9.79 -2.03
N VAL A 176 5.06 9.02 -2.07
CA VAL A 176 5.95 8.78 -0.91
C VAL A 176 6.65 10.08 -0.51
N PHE A 177 7.22 10.83 -1.45
CA PHE A 177 7.88 12.10 -1.12
C PHE A 177 6.94 13.06 -0.41
N ARG A 178 5.73 13.22 -0.93
CA ARG A 178 4.72 14.13 -0.40
C ARG A 178 4.34 13.78 1.05
N THR A 179 4.24 12.50 1.38
CA THR A 179 3.81 12.02 2.70
C THR A 179 4.99 11.86 3.67
N ALA A 180 6.09 11.24 3.26
CA ALA A 180 7.25 10.99 4.12
C ALA A 180 8.01 12.28 4.48
N ASN A 181 8.14 13.21 3.52
CA ASN A 181 8.95 14.42 3.67
C ASN A 181 8.16 15.65 4.13
N ARG A 182 6.85 15.51 4.46
CA ARG A 182 5.97 16.64 4.79
C ARG A 182 6.53 17.56 5.88
N TYR A 183 7.12 16.98 6.93
CA TYR A 183 7.58 17.75 8.08
C TYR A 183 8.82 18.57 7.76
N THR A 184 9.83 17.98 7.13
CA THR A 184 11.04 18.66 6.71
C THR A 184 10.76 19.70 5.62
N PHE A 185 9.90 19.36 4.66
CA PHE A 185 9.47 20.28 3.62
C PHE A 185 8.74 21.49 4.21
N LYS A 186 7.79 21.25 5.13
CA LYS A 186 7.08 22.33 5.84
C LYS A 186 8.03 23.22 6.65
N ALA A 187 9.00 22.63 7.32
CA ALA A 187 9.98 23.39 8.12
C ALA A 187 10.82 24.32 7.25
N ILE A 188 11.27 23.85 6.07
CA ILE A 188 12.17 24.57 5.15
C ILE A 188 11.37 25.58 4.30
N PHE A 189 10.34 25.10 3.61
CA PHE A 189 9.62 25.86 2.58
C PHE A 189 8.33 26.53 3.09
N LYS A 190 7.99 26.36 4.36
CA LYS A 190 6.78 26.92 5.01
C LYS A 190 5.46 26.47 4.32
N ARG A 191 5.49 25.32 3.62
CA ARG A 191 4.36 24.75 2.92
C ARG A 191 4.10 23.32 3.39
N ASP A 192 2.87 23.03 3.80
CA ASP A 192 2.44 21.67 4.10
C ASP A 192 2.00 20.99 2.79
N MET A 193 2.65 19.87 2.45
CA MET A 193 2.30 19.10 1.25
C MET A 193 0.99 18.30 1.41
N LEU A 194 0.48 18.18 2.64
CA LEU A 194 -0.82 17.56 2.95
C LEU A 194 -1.89 18.61 3.29
N ASP A 195 -1.70 19.87 2.89
CA ASP A 195 -2.71 20.92 3.02
C ASP A 195 -3.97 20.53 2.22
N PRO A 196 -5.15 20.43 2.88
CA PRO A 196 -6.40 20.05 2.22
C PRO A 196 -6.76 20.98 1.05
N ASP A 197 -6.46 22.27 1.14
CA ASP A 197 -6.78 23.25 0.08
C ASP A 197 -5.96 23.04 -1.20
N ARG A 198 -4.89 22.27 -1.12
CA ARG A 198 -4.02 21.94 -2.26
C ARG A 198 -4.09 20.47 -2.69
N ARG A 199 -4.88 19.68 -2.00
CA ARG A 199 -4.97 18.24 -2.22
C ARG A 199 -5.31 17.91 -3.68
N ASP A 200 -6.36 18.48 -4.18
CA ASP A 200 -6.85 18.21 -5.56
C ASP A 200 -5.85 18.68 -6.60
N HIS A 201 -5.18 19.81 -6.36
CA HIS A 201 -4.10 20.29 -7.23
C HIS A 201 -2.95 19.27 -7.33
N TYR A 202 -2.47 18.72 -6.19
CA TYR A 202 -1.38 17.73 -6.21
C TYR A 202 -1.84 16.40 -6.83
N ARG A 203 -3.08 16.00 -6.58
CA ARG A 203 -3.66 14.79 -7.13
C ARG A 203 -3.75 14.86 -8.65
N GLN A 204 -4.22 15.97 -9.19
CA GLN A 204 -4.27 16.21 -10.64
C GLN A 204 -2.86 16.33 -11.22
N MET A 205 -1.99 17.12 -10.60
CA MET A 205 -0.60 17.29 -11.05
C MET A 205 0.14 15.96 -11.22
N LEU A 206 -0.08 14.98 -10.35
CA LEU A 206 0.51 13.65 -10.49
C LEU A 206 0.02 12.97 -11.78
N GLY A 207 -1.29 12.95 -12.03
CA GLY A 207 -1.87 12.38 -13.25
C GLY A 207 -1.34 13.04 -14.52
N ASP A 208 -1.30 14.38 -14.52
CA ASP A 208 -0.80 15.17 -15.65
C ASP A 208 0.68 14.90 -15.94
N LEU A 209 1.53 14.82 -14.89
CA LEU A 209 2.95 14.49 -15.03
C LEU A 209 3.18 13.12 -15.68
N VAL A 210 2.41 12.12 -15.25
CA VAL A 210 2.55 10.77 -15.78
C VAL A 210 2.06 10.72 -17.23
N LEU A 211 0.92 11.35 -17.55
CA LEU A 211 0.40 11.41 -18.90
C LEU A 211 1.33 12.15 -19.86
N GLU A 212 1.90 13.27 -19.44
CA GLU A 212 2.87 14.01 -20.25
C GLU A 212 4.12 13.18 -20.57
N TYR A 213 4.61 12.39 -19.59
CA TYR A 213 5.71 11.46 -19.81
C TYR A 213 5.35 10.36 -20.81
N LEU A 214 4.11 9.86 -20.77
CA LEU A 214 3.63 8.76 -21.62
C LEU A 214 3.26 9.19 -23.04
N SER A 215 2.92 10.47 -23.25
CA SER A 215 2.40 10.95 -24.52
C SER A 215 3.33 10.63 -25.69
N ALA A 216 2.77 10.05 -26.76
CA ALA A 216 3.47 9.91 -28.04
C ALA A 216 3.80 11.31 -28.61
N LYS A 217 5.03 11.49 -29.06
CA LYS A 217 5.48 12.75 -29.69
C LYS A 217 5.29 12.70 -31.17
#